data_2800ce5c40e7f2296947c0c7edb7316b
#
_entry.id   2800ce5c40e7f2296947c0c7edb7316b
#
_cell.length_a   1.000
_cell.length_b   1.000
_cell.length_c   1.000
_cell.angle_alpha   90.00
_cell.angle_beta   90.00
_cell.angle_gamma   90.00
#
_symmetry.space_group_name_H-M   'P 1'
#
loop_
_entity.id
_entity.type
_entity.pdbx_description
1 polymer ?
#
loop_
_entity_poly.entity_id
_entity_poly.type
_entity_poly.pdbx_seq_one_letter_code
_entity_poly.pdbx_strand_id
1 'polypeptide(L)'
;ELRKLKTLLEFMRYASLRGVRAQLAVIGGYPMEYQNDLRSRIESLMHAMHMEGIRLIHGFELGEGETERIEALSLIVIEPRTSLNRQFAPETARIYETAAKEYAAEDSGARGDIEYGFDADGSFRFTLAPGQVTPLPWANIMANERFGTMVTERGGGYTWCGNSSQAKLTPWYNDPVRDPMGSFILIMNKHSGRVCQIEAGPLAHTARTVRCGFGYSLYTGEEGGIRMAECVFTDDTAAVRYALITLENAGDTAEEMRLFFGAELTLGEREHRHAIHTRRTERGMLARSLMNGEQAYMACIGADCEYGDEREALLNGAWMAEETLRMIGTAQGFAALRADISIPKGEVRKLCICLGGGNEEAMAAICS
;
A
#
# COMPACT_ATOMS: atom_id res chain seq x y z
N GLU A 1 23.71 19.77 -13.50
CA GLU A 1 22.45 19.91 -14.24
C GLU A 1 22.34 18.87 -15.36
N LEU A 2 23.27 18.80 -16.31
CA LEU A 2 23.27 17.80 -17.39
C LEU A 2 23.22 16.35 -16.92
N ARG A 3 23.87 16.01 -15.81
CA ARG A 3 23.81 14.65 -15.23
C ARG A 3 22.40 14.28 -14.80
N LYS A 4 21.66 15.21 -14.18
CA LYS A 4 20.27 14.98 -13.78
C LYS A 4 19.35 14.84 -15.00
N LEU A 5 19.56 15.70 -16.00
CA LEU A 5 18.81 15.60 -17.25
C LEU A 5 19.05 14.23 -17.91
N LYS A 6 20.30 13.77 -17.97
CA LYS A 6 20.61 12.43 -18.48
C LYS A 6 19.86 11.33 -17.73
N THR A 7 19.88 11.34 -16.40
CA THR A 7 19.13 10.37 -15.59
C THR A 7 17.62 10.43 -15.87
N LEU A 8 17.08 11.63 -16.05
CA LEU A 8 15.67 11.82 -16.38
C LEU A 8 15.34 11.26 -17.77
N LEU A 9 16.19 11.50 -18.75
CA LEU A 9 16.04 10.97 -20.11
C LEU A 9 16.13 9.43 -20.13
N GLU A 10 17.06 8.85 -19.37
CA GLU A 10 17.17 7.40 -19.18
C GLU A 10 15.89 6.82 -18.57
N PHE A 11 15.32 7.50 -17.58
CA PHE A 11 14.05 7.12 -16.99
C PHE A 11 12.89 7.23 -17.98
N MET A 12 12.79 8.32 -18.73
CA MET A 12 11.76 8.50 -19.77
C MET A 12 11.85 7.44 -20.85
N ARG A 13 13.07 7.10 -21.29
CA ARG A 13 13.30 6.00 -22.25
C ARG A 13 12.80 4.67 -21.67
N TYR A 14 13.15 4.37 -20.44
CA TYR A 14 12.65 3.17 -19.75
C TYR A 14 11.12 3.16 -19.67
N ALA A 15 10.51 4.28 -19.29
CA ALA A 15 9.06 4.44 -19.21
C ALA A 15 8.40 4.24 -20.60
N SER A 16 8.98 4.81 -21.66
CA SER A 16 8.49 4.65 -23.04
C SER A 16 8.53 3.19 -23.51
N LEU A 17 9.59 2.45 -23.18
CA LEU A 17 9.68 1.00 -23.46
C LEU A 17 8.63 0.19 -22.71
N ARG A 18 8.03 0.74 -21.65
CA ARG A 18 6.93 0.17 -20.87
C ARG A 18 5.57 0.73 -21.25
N GLY A 19 5.46 1.44 -22.38
CA GLY A 19 4.21 1.99 -22.90
C GLY A 19 3.75 3.30 -22.22
N VAL A 20 4.57 3.88 -21.34
CA VAL A 20 4.27 5.16 -20.70
C VAL A 20 4.77 6.30 -21.61
N ARG A 21 3.86 7.12 -22.11
CA ARG A 21 4.20 8.31 -22.89
C ARG A 21 4.30 9.51 -21.95
N ALA A 22 5.47 10.11 -21.89
CA ALA A 22 5.71 11.35 -21.16
C ALA A 22 6.28 12.41 -22.09
N GLN A 23 5.93 13.67 -21.84
CA GLN A 23 6.54 14.84 -22.50
C GLN A 23 7.38 15.58 -21.48
N LEU A 24 8.51 16.11 -21.88
CA LEU A 24 9.41 16.88 -21.05
C LEU A 24 9.59 18.29 -21.66
N ALA A 25 9.29 19.31 -20.86
CA ALA A 25 9.68 20.68 -21.16
C ALA A 25 10.89 21.05 -20.31
N VAL A 26 11.96 21.47 -20.93
CA VAL A 26 13.17 21.97 -20.26
C VAL A 26 13.22 23.47 -20.45
N ILE A 27 13.00 24.22 -19.36
CA ILE A 27 13.00 25.68 -19.37
C ILE A 27 14.39 26.15 -18.90
N GLY A 28 15.10 26.86 -19.76
CA GLY A 28 16.42 27.42 -19.49
C GLY A 28 16.38 28.93 -19.29
N GLY A 29 16.96 29.43 -18.19
CA GLY A 29 17.02 30.87 -17.84
C GLY A 29 18.42 31.49 -17.90
N TYR A 30 19.34 31.00 -18.74
CA TYR A 30 20.73 31.50 -18.80
C TYR A 30 20.94 32.63 -19.84
N PRO A 31 21.93 33.52 -19.63
CA PRO A 31 22.32 34.52 -20.63
C PRO A 31 22.78 33.92 -21.97
N MET A 32 22.51 34.60 -23.05
CA MET A 32 22.65 34.13 -24.44
C MET A 32 23.97 33.45 -24.80
N GLU A 33 25.10 33.89 -24.25
CA GLU A 33 26.43 33.38 -24.62
C GLU A 33 26.72 31.95 -24.13
N TYR A 34 26.12 31.54 -22.98
CA TYR A 34 26.25 30.18 -22.41
C TYR A 34 25.18 29.20 -22.91
N GLN A 35 24.12 29.68 -23.51
CA GLN A 35 22.97 28.89 -23.92
C GLN A 35 23.24 27.98 -25.10
N ASN A 36 24.05 28.42 -26.06
CA ASN A 36 24.34 27.64 -27.27
C ASN A 36 25.13 26.37 -26.98
N ASP A 37 26.07 26.38 -26.03
CA ASP A 37 26.82 25.17 -25.63
C ASP A 37 25.93 24.18 -24.86
N LEU A 38 25.14 24.66 -23.87
CA LEU A 38 24.26 23.82 -23.08
C LEU A 38 23.15 23.21 -23.95
N ARG A 39 22.52 24.02 -24.80
CA ARG A 39 21.51 23.58 -25.75
C ARG A 39 22.05 22.52 -26.69
N SER A 40 23.19 22.77 -27.34
CA SER A 40 23.84 21.81 -28.22
C SER A 40 24.18 20.50 -27.55
N ARG A 41 24.60 20.55 -26.29
CA ARG A 41 24.86 19.36 -25.46
C ARG A 41 23.58 18.60 -25.11
N ILE A 42 22.47 19.30 -24.81
CA ILE A 42 21.18 18.69 -24.56
C ILE A 42 20.65 18.04 -25.84
N GLU A 43 20.69 18.75 -26.97
CA GLU A 43 20.26 18.24 -28.26
C GLU A 43 21.09 17.02 -28.70
N SER A 44 22.40 17.06 -28.49
CA SER A 44 23.28 15.92 -28.73
C SER A 44 22.93 14.72 -27.86
N LEU A 45 22.59 14.94 -26.59
CA LEU A 45 22.17 13.90 -25.66
C LEU A 45 20.83 13.29 -26.07
N MET A 46 19.85 14.12 -26.46
CA MET A 46 18.54 13.68 -26.93
C MET A 46 18.68 12.85 -28.22
N HIS A 47 19.51 13.30 -29.15
CA HIS A 47 19.78 12.60 -30.41
C HIS A 47 20.46 11.24 -30.16
N ALA A 48 21.48 11.21 -29.31
CA ALA A 48 22.19 9.98 -28.94
C ALA A 48 21.28 8.95 -28.25
N MET A 49 20.21 9.39 -27.55
CA MET A 49 19.27 8.53 -26.87
C MET A 49 18.02 8.22 -27.70
N HIS A 50 17.91 8.72 -28.91
CA HIS A 50 16.72 8.57 -29.77
C HIS A 50 15.41 8.95 -29.07
N MET A 51 15.41 10.10 -28.40
CA MET A 51 14.26 10.55 -27.59
C MET A 51 13.39 11.54 -28.39
N GLU A 52 12.10 11.25 -28.41
CA GLU A 52 11.06 12.16 -28.94
C GLU A 52 10.22 12.73 -27.77
N GLY A 53 9.50 13.83 -28.03
CA GLY A 53 8.59 14.42 -27.04
C GLY A 53 9.27 15.32 -26.01
N ILE A 54 10.48 15.81 -26.28
CA ILE A 54 11.19 16.77 -25.44
C ILE A 54 11.16 18.15 -26.11
N ARG A 55 10.78 19.17 -25.36
CA ARG A 55 10.80 20.57 -25.80
C ARG A 55 11.81 21.36 -24.97
N LEU A 56 12.70 22.05 -25.64
CA LEU A 56 13.60 23.03 -25.04
C LEU A 56 12.98 24.41 -25.21
N ILE A 57 12.70 25.08 -24.13
CA ILE A 57 12.06 26.39 -24.10
C ILE A 57 13.02 27.38 -23.44
N HIS A 58 13.24 28.49 -24.08
CA HIS A 58 14.01 29.58 -23.47
C HIS A 58 13.09 30.40 -22.54
N GLY A 59 13.51 30.60 -21.29
CA GLY A 59 12.71 31.33 -20.33
C GLY A 59 12.39 32.77 -20.72
N PHE A 60 13.23 33.40 -21.56
CA PHE A 60 12.98 34.74 -22.10
C PHE A 60 12.01 34.75 -23.30
N GLU A 61 11.69 33.60 -23.87
CA GLU A 61 10.66 33.46 -24.91
C GLU A 61 9.27 33.32 -24.31
N LEU A 62 9.22 33.10 -23.01
CA LEU A 62 7.97 32.98 -22.25
C LEU A 62 7.49 34.37 -21.81
N GLY A 63 6.23 34.66 -22.05
CA GLY A 63 5.56 35.86 -21.54
C GLY A 63 5.32 35.80 -20.03
N GLU A 64 4.91 36.92 -19.46
CA GLU A 64 4.56 37.03 -18.05
C GLU A 64 3.45 36.02 -17.68
N GLY A 65 3.70 35.16 -16.67
CA GLY A 65 2.79 34.14 -16.20
C GLY A 65 2.73 32.84 -17.03
N GLU A 66 3.54 32.71 -18.10
CA GLU A 66 3.55 31.48 -18.91
C GLU A 66 4.31 30.36 -18.22
N THR A 67 5.36 30.68 -17.47
CA THR A 67 6.08 29.68 -16.66
C THR A 67 5.16 29.04 -15.64
N GLU A 68 4.42 29.85 -14.89
CA GLU A 68 3.46 29.40 -13.89
C GLU A 68 2.33 28.55 -14.51
N ARG A 69 1.92 28.87 -15.74
CA ARG A 69 0.94 28.06 -16.47
C ARG A 69 1.49 26.71 -16.89
N ILE A 70 2.75 26.66 -17.36
CA ILE A 70 3.41 25.41 -17.72
C ILE A 70 3.58 24.54 -16.46
N GLU A 71 4.00 25.13 -15.35
CA GLU A 71 4.12 24.44 -14.05
C GLU A 71 2.77 23.91 -13.57
N ALA A 72 1.72 24.71 -13.63
CA ALA A 72 0.36 24.29 -13.21
C ALA A 72 -0.24 23.17 -14.08
N LEU A 73 0.18 23.07 -15.35
CA LEU A 73 -0.25 22.01 -16.27
C LEU A 73 0.66 20.78 -16.23
N SER A 74 1.79 20.87 -15.53
CA SER A 74 2.77 19.80 -15.44
C SER A 74 2.41 18.84 -14.31
N LEU A 75 2.42 17.54 -14.57
CA LEU A 75 2.26 16.51 -13.54
C LEU A 75 3.41 16.51 -12.54
N ILE A 76 4.60 16.89 -12.98
CA ILE A 76 5.81 16.92 -12.17
C ILE A 76 6.63 18.14 -12.59
N VAL A 77 7.03 18.95 -11.63
CA VAL A 77 7.98 20.06 -11.79
C VAL A 77 9.30 19.65 -11.11
N ILE A 78 10.41 19.71 -11.83
CA ILE A 78 11.72 19.32 -11.33
C ILE A 78 12.63 20.53 -11.23
N GLU A 79 13.06 20.84 -10.03
CA GLU A 79 14.05 21.89 -9.79
C GLU A 79 15.48 21.40 -10.01
N PRO A 80 16.26 22.05 -10.89
CA PRO A 80 17.63 21.61 -11.22
C PRO A 80 18.59 21.64 -10.02
N ARG A 81 18.38 22.53 -9.07
CA ARG A 81 19.30 22.74 -7.91
C ARG A 81 19.08 21.75 -6.77
N THR A 82 17.92 21.13 -6.69
CA THR A 82 17.58 20.17 -5.63
C THR A 82 17.75 18.74 -6.14
N SER A 83 18.30 17.82 -5.36
CA SER A 83 18.47 16.42 -5.80
C SER A 83 17.12 15.75 -6.09
N LEU A 84 17.05 14.89 -7.11
CA LEU A 84 15.81 14.17 -7.45
C LEU A 84 15.27 13.40 -6.25
N ASN A 85 16.14 12.70 -5.51
CA ASN A 85 15.74 11.97 -4.31
C ASN A 85 15.09 12.87 -3.24
N ARG A 86 15.50 14.14 -3.15
CA ARG A 86 14.93 15.08 -2.19
C ARG A 86 13.60 15.67 -2.66
N GLN A 87 13.43 15.84 -3.97
CA GLN A 87 12.18 16.33 -4.56
C GLN A 87 11.10 15.27 -4.59
N PHE A 88 11.49 14.01 -4.80
CA PHE A 88 10.59 12.86 -4.90
C PHE A 88 10.67 11.93 -3.68
N ALA A 89 11.43 12.30 -2.65
CA ALA A 89 11.27 11.64 -1.36
C ALA A 89 9.84 11.96 -0.91
N PRO A 90 8.92 11.00 -0.88
CA PRO A 90 7.63 11.27 -0.28
C PRO A 90 7.91 11.78 1.15
N GLU A 91 7.16 12.78 1.60
CA GLU A 91 7.25 13.20 3.01
C GLU A 91 7.02 12.02 3.96
N THR A 92 6.33 11.01 3.50
CA THR A 92 6.14 9.70 4.11
C THR A 92 7.36 8.80 4.09
N ALA A 93 8.29 8.96 3.17
CA ALA A 93 9.60 8.32 3.36
C ALA A 93 10.25 8.80 4.66
N ARG A 94 9.90 10.00 5.15
CA ARG A 94 10.32 10.47 6.47
C ARG A 94 9.63 9.73 7.62
N ILE A 95 8.36 9.39 7.52
CA ILE A 95 7.66 8.60 8.55
C ILE A 95 8.17 7.16 8.51
N TYR A 96 8.30 6.56 7.33
CA TYR A 96 8.93 5.24 7.16
C TYR A 96 10.43 5.27 7.42
N GLU A 97 11.17 6.32 7.01
CA GLU A 97 12.59 6.46 7.35
C GLU A 97 12.81 6.79 8.83
N THR A 98 11.90 7.48 9.50
CA THR A 98 11.99 7.74 10.94
C THR A 98 11.62 6.47 11.70
N ALA A 99 10.56 5.79 11.33
CA ALA A 99 10.25 4.46 11.86
C ALA A 99 11.35 3.44 11.49
N ALA A 100 11.81 3.39 10.24
CA ALA A 100 12.89 2.50 9.83
C ALA A 100 14.26 2.89 10.40
N LYS A 101 14.51 4.16 10.73
CA LYS A 101 15.75 4.58 11.43
C LYS A 101 15.70 4.29 12.93
N GLU A 102 14.56 4.39 13.56
CA GLU A 102 14.37 3.88 14.91
C GLU A 102 14.53 2.35 14.95
N TYR A 103 14.04 1.64 13.93
CA TYR A 103 14.22 0.19 13.77
C TYR A 103 15.65 -0.20 13.34
N ALA A 104 16.30 0.55 12.44
CA ALA A 104 17.67 0.28 12.01
C ALA A 104 18.71 0.61 13.10
N ALA A 105 18.38 1.45 14.06
CA ALA A 105 19.24 1.69 15.24
C ALA A 105 19.20 0.54 16.25
N GLU A 106 18.22 -0.35 16.16
CA GLU A 106 18.11 -1.59 16.91
C GLU A 106 18.25 -2.85 16.03
N ASP A 107 18.97 -2.77 14.93
CA ASP A 107 19.43 -3.96 14.19
C ASP A 107 20.52 -4.70 15.00
N SER A 108 20.19 -5.00 16.23
CA SER A 108 20.67 -6.20 16.90
C SER A 108 19.95 -7.33 16.21
N GLY A 109 20.51 -7.85 15.10
CA GLY A 109 20.08 -9.09 14.48
C GLY A 109 19.91 -10.20 15.51
N ALA A 110 18.82 -10.13 16.25
CA ALA A 110 18.33 -11.18 17.08
C ALA A 110 17.84 -12.31 16.16
N ARG A 111 18.80 -12.98 15.51
CA ARG A 111 18.67 -14.35 15.07
C ARG A 111 18.64 -15.25 16.32
N GLY A 112 17.70 -14.92 17.23
CA GLY A 112 17.33 -15.81 18.30
C GLY A 112 16.55 -16.97 17.69
N ASP A 113 16.68 -18.14 18.30
CA ASP A 113 15.87 -19.29 17.91
C ASP A 113 14.37 -18.90 18.00
N ILE A 114 13.65 -19.13 16.92
CA ILE A 114 12.21 -18.90 16.88
C ILE A 114 11.57 -20.05 17.63
N GLU A 115 10.76 -19.75 18.65
CA GLU A 115 9.94 -20.76 19.32
C GLU A 115 8.78 -21.16 18.39
N TYR A 116 8.75 -22.43 17.96
CA TYR A 116 7.70 -22.95 17.10
C TYR A 116 7.33 -24.39 17.45
N GLY A 117 6.15 -24.79 17.05
CA GLY A 117 5.64 -26.15 17.26
C GLY A 117 4.24 -26.34 16.72
N PHE A 118 3.76 -27.59 16.81
CA PHE A 118 2.38 -27.91 16.48
C PHE A 118 1.55 -27.99 17.75
N ASP A 119 0.39 -27.36 17.73
CA ASP A 119 -0.62 -27.46 18.76
C ASP A 119 -1.41 -28.79 18.64
N ALA A 120 -2.18 -29.17 19.66
CA ALA A 120 -2.91 -30.43 19.68
C ALA A 120 -3.95 -30.58 18.56
N ASP A 121 -4.42 -29.46 17.97
CA ASP A 121 -5.33 -29.41 16.84
C ASP A 121 -4.63 -29.51 15.47
N GLY A 122 -3.31 -29.68 15.48
CA GLY A 122 -2.48 -29.77 14.27
C GLY A 122 -2.11 -28.43 13.68
N SER A 123 -2.50 -27.30 14.27
CA SER A 123 -2.06 -25.99 13.80
C SER A 123 -0.58 -25.75 14.12
N PHE A 124 0.13 -25.09 13.22
CA PHE A 124 1.52 -24.71 13.42
C PHE A 124 1.57 -23.34 14.07
N ARG A 125 2.21 -23.23 15.22
CA ARG A 125 2.32 -22.01 16.01
C ARG A 125 3.77 -21.62 16.21
N PHE A 126 4.02 -20.31 16.13
CA PHE A 126 5.33 -19.71 16.44
C PHE A 126 5.17 -18.30 16.97
N THR A 127 6.19 -17.82 17.67
CA THR A 127 6.22 -16.46 18.25
C THR A 127 7.46 -15.74 17.77
N LEU A 128 7.28 -14.51 17.33
CA LEU A 128 8.33 -13.59 16.88
C LEU A 128 8.42 -12.42 17.85
N ALA A 129 9.64 -12.12 18.29
CA ALA A 129 9.94 -10.88 19.01
C ALA A 129 9.89 -9.68 18.06
N PRO A 130 9.77 -8.44 18.56
CA PRO A 130 9.84 -7.25 17.71
C PRO A 130 11.10 -7.24 16.86
N GLY A 131 10.93 -7.00 15.55
CA GLY A 131 12.04 -7.01 14.58
C GLY A 131 12.62 -8.38 14.24
N GLN A 132 12.19 -9.46 14.90
CA GLN A 132 12.62 -10.81 14.54
C GLN A 132 11.93 -11.22 13.23
N VAL A 133 12.70 -11.86 12.36
CA VAL A 133 12.22 -12.35 11.06
C VAL A 133 12.50 -13.84 10.90
N THR A 134 11.62 -14.52 10.18
CA THR A 134 11.86 -15.91 9.75
C THR A 134 12.98 -15.97 8.69
N PRO A 135 13.68 -17.08 8.52
CA PRO A 135 14.71 -17.22 7.48
C PRO A 135 14.19 -16.95 6.06
N LEU A 136 12.95 -17.31 5.81
CA LEU A 136 12.13 -17.01 4.62
C LEU A 136 10.71 -16.80 5.13
N PRO A 137 9.87 -16.01 4.46
CA PRO A 137 8.47 -15.84 4.86
C PRO A 137 7.74 -17.19 4.98
N TRP A 138 7.15 -17.44 6.14
CA TRP A 138 6.37 -18.65 6.38
C TRP A 138 4.93 -18.37 5.96
N ALA A 139 4.56 -18.94 4.82
CA ALA A 139 3.27 -18.66 4.19
C ALA A 139 2.24 -19.74 4.50
N ASN A 140 1.00 -19.31 4.68
CA ASN A 140 -0.19 -20.16 4.71
C ASN A 140 -1.09 -19.84 3.53
N ILE A 141 -1.62 -20.87 2.88
CA ILE A 141 -2.50 -20.75 1.71
C ILE A 141 -3.88 -21.26 2.11
N MET A 142 -4.88 -20.43 1.90
CA MET A 142 -6.28 -20.76 2.14
C MET A 142 -7.05 -20.56 0.82
N ALA A 143 -7.75 -21.58 0.37
CA ALA A 143 -8.43 -21.53 -0.91
C ALA A 143 -9.65 -22.44 -0.96
N ASN A 144 -10.64 -22.02 -1.74
CA ASN A 144 -11.71 -22.86 -2.25
C ASN A 144 -11.54 -23.08 -3.79
N GLU A 145 -12.53 -23.64 -4.46
CA GLU A 145 -12.44 -23.92 -5.90
C GLU A 145 -12.24 -22.68 -6.79
N ARG A 146 -12.63 -21.49 -6.33
CA ARG A 146 -12.70 -20.27 -7.14
C ARG A 146 -11.87 -19.11 -6.59
N PHE A 147 -11.44 -19.21 -5.35
CA PHE A 147 -10.85 -18.09 -4.66
C PHE A 147 -9.75 -18.57 -3.72
N GLY A 148 -8.72 -17.76 -3.55
CA GLY A 148 -7.69 -18.08 -2.59
C GLY A 148 -6.89 -16.86 -2.17
N THR A 149 -6.25 -17.03 -1.02
CA THR A 149 -5.32 -16.07 -0.45
C THR A 149 -4.10 -16.80 0.10
N MET A 150 -2.96 -16.18 -0.03
CA MET A 150 -1.73 -16.54 0.65
C MET A 150 -1.39 -15.40 1.61
N VAL A 151 -1.05 -15.74 2.83
CA VAL A 151 -0.57 -14.78 3.83
C VAL A 151 0.70 -15.28 4.48
N THR A 152 1.57 -14.34 4.88
CA THR A 152 2.80 -14.63 5.61
C THR A 152 2.68 -14.15 7.05
N GLU A 153 3.65 -14.44 7.89
CA GLU A 153 3.69 -14.00 9.28
C GLU A 153 3.73 -12.47 9.42
N ARG A 154 4.22 -11.78 8.38
CA ARG A 154 4.36 -10.32 8.36
C ARG A 154 3.19 -9.61 7.70
N GLY A 155 2.17 -10.36 7.24
CA GLY A 155 1.04 -9.82 6.48
C GLY A 155 1.31 -9.71 4.97
N GLY A 156 2.44 -10.24 4.48
CA GLY A 156 2.72 -10.36 3.05
C GLY A 156 1.78 -11.34 2.34
N GLY A 157 1.99 -11.54 1.05
CA GLY A 157 1.19 -12.46 0.24
C GLY A 157 0.25 -11.76 -0.72
N TYR A 158 -0.77 -12.48 -1.21
CA TYR A 158 -1.72 -11.95 -2.22
C TYR A 158 -3.02 -12.74 -2.24
N THR A 159 -4.01 -12.19 -2.91
CA THR A 159 -5.36 -12.76 -3.07
C THR A 159 -5.69 -12.87 -4.56
N TRP A 160 -6.38 -13.94 -4.96
CA TRP A 160 -6.78 -14.18 -6.34
C TRP A 160 -8.22 -14.72 -6.44
N CYS A 161 -8.84 -14.56 -7.62
CA CYS A 161 -10.16 -15.07 -7.90
C CYS A 161 -10.13 -15.85 -9.25
N GLY A 162 -10.38 -17.14 -9.21
CA GLY A 162 -10.27 -18.05 -10.36
C GLY A 162 -8.86 -18.56 -10.59
N ASN A 163 -7.96 -17.73 -11.10
CA ASN A 163 -6.61 -18.15 -11.44
C ASN A 163 -5.55 -17.35 -10.65
N SER A 164 -4.70 -18.05 -9.91
CA SER A 164 -3.67 -17.45 -9.04
C SER A 164 -2.55 -16.71 -9.81
N SER A 165 -2.39 -17.00 -11.08
CA SER A 165 -1.39 -16.35 -11.93
C SER A 165 -1.97 -15.14 -12.68
N GLN A 166 -3.15 -15.28 -13.28
CA GLN A 166 -3.70 -14.31 -14.21
C GLN A 166 -4.82 -13.44 -13.65
N ALA A 167 -5.51 -13.91 -12.59
CA ALA A 167 -6.65 -13.22 -12.00
C ALA A 167 -6.40 -12.83 -10.53
N LYS A 168 -5.31 -12.10 -10.30
CA LYS A 168 -4.96 -11.58 -8.97
C LYS A 168 -5.86 -10.40 -8.62
N LEU A 169 -6.40 -10.37 -7.41
CA LEU A 169 -7.05 -9.20 -6.85
C LEU A 169 -6.04 -8.22 -6.27
N THR A 170 -5.03 -8.75 -5.52
CA THR A 170 -3.91 -7.98 -4.99
C THR A 170 -2.59 -8.47 -5.58
N PRO A 171 -1.55 -7.63 -5.66
CA PRO A 171 -0.32 -7.99 -6.34
C PRO A 171 0.47 -9.10 -5.62
N TRP A 172 1.02 -10.02 -6.38
CA TRP A 172 2.06 -10.94 -5.96
C TRP A 172 3.43 -10.36 -6.31
N TYR A 173 4.22 -10.01 -5.31
CA TYR A 173 5.54 -9.40 -5.51
C TYR A 173 6.64 -10.42 -5.72
N ASN A 174 6.48 -11.64 -5.20
CA ASN A 174 7.49 -12.70 -5.25
C ASN A 174 8.88 -12.23 -4.76
N ASP A 175 8.87 -11.47 -3.68
CA ASP A 175 10.09 -10.93 -3.06
C ASP A 175 10.20 -11.48 -1.63
N PRO A 176 10.89 -12.64 -1.42
CA PRO A 176 10.99 -13.26 -0.10
C PRO A 176 11.92 -12.51 0.85
N VAL A 177 12.64 -11.51 0.38
CA VAL A 177 13.53 -10.69 1.21
C VAL A 177 12.77 -9.56 1.90
N ARG A 178 11.92 -8.87 1.16
CA ARG A 178 11.14 -7.73 1.67
C ARG A 178 9.76 -8.12 2.15
N ASP A 179 9.20 -9.18 1.57
CA ASP A 179 7.83 -9.65 1.80
C ASP A 179 6.80 -8.52 1.79
N PRO A 180 6.72 -7.75 0.69
CA PRO A 180 5.87 -6.56 0.65
C PRO A 180 4.39 -6.93 0.69
N MET A 181 3.63 -6.20 1.49
CA MET A 181 2.20 -6.41 1.68
C MET A 181 1.41 -5.86 0.49
N GLY A 182 0.56 -6.69 -0.10
CA GLY A 182 -0.45 -6.26 -1.09
C GLY A 182 -1.71 -5.71 -0.44
N SER A 183 -1.97 -6.10 0.81
CA SER A 183 -2.99 -5.54 1.70
C SER A 183 -2.46 -5.53 3.12
N PHE A 184 -2.90 -4.57 3.94
CA PHE A 184 -2.38 -4.39 5.30
C PHE A 184 -3.42 -3.76 6.21
N ILE A 185 -3.30 -4.04 7.51
CA ILE A 185 -4.09 -3.45 8.59
C ILE A 185 -3.17 -2.63 9.49
N LEU A 186 -3.52 -1.37 9.71
CA LEU A 186 -2.85 -0.50 10.67
C LEU A 186 -3.85 -0.10 11.76
N ILE A 187 -3.39 -0.06 12.98
CA ILE A 187 -4.17 0.37 14.13
C ILE A 187 -3.44 1.54 14.80
N MET A 188 -4.15 2.64 15.00
CA MET A 188 -3.65 3.81 15.71
C MET A 188 -4.44 3.99 17.00
N ASN A 189 -3.74 4.16 18.10
CA ASN A 189 -4.34 4.68 19.31
C ASN A 189 -4.46 6.20 19.17
N LYS A 190 -5.68 6.75 19.16
CA LYS A 190 -5.94 8.18 18.93
C LYS A 190 -5.42 9.08 20.05
N HIS A 191 -5.26 8.54 21.26
CA HIS A 191 -4.72 9.27 22.40
C HIS A 191 -3.21 9.51 22.31
N SER A 192 -2.46 8.43 22.02
CA SER A 192 -0.99 8.48 21.96
C SER A 192 -0.45 8.78 20.56
N GLY A 193 -1.26 8.66 19.51
CA GLY A 193 -0.83 8.72 18.11
C GLY A 193 0.01 7.52 17.67
N ARG A 194 0.19 6.51 18.53
CA ARG A 194 1.01 5.33 18.23
C ARG A 194 0.29 4.45 17.22
N VAL A 195 1.00 4.09 16.16
CA VAL A 195 0.54 3.18 15.12
C VAL A 195 1.20 1.83 15.30
N CYS A 196 0.43 0.75 15.15
CA CYS A 196 0.92 -0.62 15.15
C CYS A 196 0.19 -1.46 14.09
N GLN A 197 0.70 -2.67 13.86
CA GLN A 197 0.04 -3.73 13.09
C GLN A 197 -0.13 -4.98 13.95
N ILE A 198 -1.10 -5.83 13.61
CA ILE A 198 -1.38 -7.06 14.35
C ILE A 198 -0.40 -8.17 13.94
N GLU A 199 -0.05 -8.24 12.67
CA GLU A 199 0.90 -9.20 12.13
C GLU A 199 2.32 -8.91 12.64
N ALA A 200 3.24 -9.88 12.49
CA ALA A 200 4.62 -9.77 12.94
C ALA A 200 5.49 -8.93 11.96
N GLY A 201 4.97 -7.79 11.53
CA GLY A 201 5.64 -6.89 10.60
C GLY A 201 6.42 -5.76 11.27
N PRO A 202 6.89 -4.80 10.49
CA PRO A 202 7.79 -3.74 10.97
C PRO A 202 7.16 -2.78 11.99
N LEU A 203 5.84 -2.73 12.10
CA LEU A 203 5.13 -1.92 13.09
C LEU A 203 4.60 -2.74 14.27
N ALA A 204 5.08 -3.96 14.46
CA ALA A 204 4.84 -4.76 15.66
C ALA A 204 5.88 -4.40 16.73
N HIS A 205 5.50 -3.65 17.74
CA HIS A 205 6.42 -3.19 18.79
C HIS A 205 6.52 -4.14 19.99
N THR A 206 5.68 -5.18 20.03
CA THR A 206 5.70 -6.26 21.00
C THR A 206 5.70 -7.60 20.29
N ALA A 207 5.95 -8.69 21.00
CA ALA A 207 5.92 -10.02 20.41
C ALA A 207 4.59 -10.34 19.74
N ARG A 208 4.64 -11.07 18.64
CA ARG A 208 3.47 -11.59 17.91
C ARG A 208 3.50 -13.10 17.86
N THR A 209 2.38 -13.71 18.19
CA THR A 209 2.19 -15.14 17.97
C THR A 209 1.37 -15.34 16.71
N VAL A 210 1.88 -16.19 15.84
CA VAL A 210 1.23 -16.58 14.59
C VAL A 210 0.85 -18.05 14.67
N ARG A 211 -0.38 -18.37 14.32
CA ARG A 211 -0.88 -19.74 14.22
C ARG A 211 -1.44 -19.98 12.83
N CYS A 212 -0.87 -20.95 12.12
CA CYS A 212 -1.30 -21.38 10.80
C CYS A 212 -2.08 -22.69 10.94
N GLY A 213 -3.38 -22.63 10.74
CA GLY A 213 -4.27 -23.80 10.75
C GLY A 213 -4.74 -24.17 9.34
N PHE A 214 -5.48 -25.26 9.24
CA PHE A 214 -6.16 -25.63 8.00
C PHE A 214 -7.29 -24.64 7.75
N GLY A 215 -7.11 -23.81 6.70
CA GLY A 215 -8.10 -22.82 6.27
C GLY A 215 -8.10 -21.49 7.04
N TYR A 216 -7.14 -21.26 7.96
CA TYR A 216 -7.02 -19.98 8.66
C TYR A 216 -5.58 -19.64 9.05
N SER A 217 -5.31 -18.35 9.20
CA SER A 217 -4.13 -17.82 9.90
C SER A 217 -4.57 -16.86 10.99
N LEU A 218 -4.06 -17.05 12.20
CA LEU A 218 -4.38 -16.24 13.36
C LEU A 218 -3.12 -15.52 13.84
N TYR A 219 -3.18 -14.21 13.91
CA TYR A 219 -2.15 -13.34 14.48
C TYR A 219 -2.64 -12.79 15.81
N THR A 220 -1.80 -12.80 16.83
CA THR A 220 -2.15 -12.25 18.13
C THR A 220 -1.00 -11.48 18.75
N GLY A 221 -1.32 -10.43 19.50
CA GLY A 221 -0.37 -9.63 20.25
C GLY A 221 -1.07 -8.67 21.21
N GLU A 222 -0.28 -7.97 22.01
CA GLU A 222 -0.79 -6.96 22.95
C GLU A 222 0.10 -5.72 22.87
N GLU A 223 -0.49 -4.55 22.72
CA GLU A 223 0.20 -3.26 22.74
C GLU A 223 -0.60 -2.21 23.49
N GLY A 224 0.07 -1.49 24.39
CA GLY A 224 -0.56 -0.38 25.12
C GLY A 224 -1.81 -0.77 25.90
N GLY A 225 -1.89 -2.03 26.39
CA GLY A 225 -3.06 -2.54 27.10
C GLY A 225 -4.20 -3.00 26.19
N ILE A 226 -4.01 -2.97 24.86
CA ILE A 226 -4.95 -3.53 23.89
C ILE A 226 -4.45 -4.90 23.43
N ARG A 227 -5.20 -5.96 23.69
CA ARG A 227 -5.01 -7.27 23.09
C ARG A 227 -5.65 -7.30 21.73
N MET A 228 -4.88 -7.72 20.74
CA MET A 228 -5.28 -7.72 19.35
C MET A 228 -5.22 -9.13 18.78
N ALA A 229 -6.22 -9.47 17.98
CA ALA A 229 -6.20 -10.67 17.17
C ALA A 229 -6.74 -10.37 15.78
N GLU A 230 -6.11 -10.97 14.77
CA GLU A 230 -6.59 -11.02 13.40
C GLU A 230 -6.65 -12.47 12.95
N CYS A 231 -7.84 -12.93 12.56
CA CYS A 231 -8.03 -14.24 11.96
C CYS A 231 -8.36 -14.07 10.47
N VAL A 232 -7.44 -14.49 9.62
CA VAL A 232 -7.62 -14.48 8.16
C VAL A 232 -8.07 -15.86 7.71
N PHE A 233 -9.12 -15.90 6.90
CA PHE A 233 -9.62 -17.12 6.27
C PHE A 233 -10.38 -16.80 4.98
N THR A 234 -10.62 -17.82 4.16
CA THR A 234 -11.49 -17.71 2.97
C THR A 234 -12.81 -18.40 3.24
N ASP A 235 -13.87 -17.93 2.60
CA ASP A 235 -15.15 -18.63 2.57
C ASP A 235 -14.98 -20.01 1.92
N ASP A 236 -15.82 -20.96 2.25
CA ASP A 236 -15.79 -22.32 1.69
C ASP A 236 -16.36 -22.37 0.25
N THR A 237 -17.21 -21.43 -0.12
CA THR A 237 -17.92 -21.39 -1.42
C THR A 237 -17.84 -20.04 -2.11
N ALA A 238 -17.91 -18.94 -1.37
CA ALA A 238 -17.87 -17.59 -1.92
C ALA A 238 -16.43 -17.12 -2.24
N ALA A 239 -16.32 -16.21 -3.19
CA ALA A 239 -15.04 -15.64 -3.59
C ALA A 239 -14.67 -14.47 -2.66
N VAL A 240 -14.39 -14.75 -1.39
CA VAL A 240 -14.06 -13.75 -0.38
C VAL A 240 -13.04 -14.23 0.63
N ARG A 241 -12.13 -13.32 1.00
CA ARG A 241 -11.26 -13.39 2.16
C ARG A 241 -11.86 -12.55 3.27
N TYR A 242 -11.88 -13.10 4.46
CA TYR A 242 -12.23 -12.42 5.68
C TYR A 242 -10.97 -12.13 6.50
N ALA A 243 -10.92 -10.97 7.13
CA ALA A 243 -10.01 -10.65 8.21
C ALA A 243 -10.87 -10.26 9.43
N LEU A 244 -11.07 -11.20 10.34
CA LEU A 244 -11.80 -10.97 11.57
C LEU A 244 -10.86 -10.38 12.61
N ILE A 245 -11.08 -9.12 12.94
CA ILE A 245 -10.32 -8.36 13.93
C ILE A 245 -11.03 -8.39 15.26
N THR A 246 -10.28 -8.68 16.31
CA THR A 246 -10.73 -8.60 17.71
C THR A 246 -9.79 -7.68 18.47
N LEU A 247 -10.35 -6.67 19.11
CA LEU A 247 -9.64 -5.74 19.99
C LEU A 247 -10.26 -5.81 21.38
N GLU A 248 -9.46 -6.18 22.38
CA GLU A 248 -9.84 -6.24 23.80
C GLU A 248 -9.06 -5.19 24.58
N ASN A 249 -9.76 -4.34 25.29
CA ASN A 249 -9.14 -3.39 26.19
C ASN A 249 -8.88 -4.03 27.55
N ALA A 250 -7.65 -4.48 27.75
CA ALA A 250 -7.17 -5.02 29.02
C ALA A 250 -6.58 -3.94 29.96
N GLY A 251 -6.57 -2.68 29.50
CA GLY A 251 -6.11 -1.52 30.26
C GLY A 251 -7.11 -1.01 31.27
N ASP A 252 -6.77 0.10 31.92
CA ASP A 252 -7.56 0.69 33.01
C ASP A 252 -8.48 1.83 32.56
N THR A 253 -8.31 2.33 31.36
CA THR A 253 -9.06 3.46 30.77
C THR A 253 -9.76 3.04 29.48
N ALA A 254 -10.79 3.79 29.08
CA ALA A 254 -11.36 3.63 27.74
C ALA A 254 -10.35 4.07 26.70
N GLU A 255 -10.29 3.36 25.57
CA GLU A 255 -9.37 3.64 24.47
C GLU A 255 -10.13 3.95 23.18
N GLU A 256 -9.64 4.94 22.46
CA GLU A 256 -10.12 5.33 21.14
C GLU A 256 -9.10 4.89 20.09
N MET A 257 -9.51 3.93 19.27
CA MET A 257 -8.66 3.32 18.26
C MET A 257 -9.13 3.72 16.87
N ARG A 258 -8.21 3.85 15.95
CA ARG A 258 -8.48 4.01 14.51
C ARG A 258 -7.89 2.84 13.77
N LEU A 259 -8.74 2.09 13.08
CA LEU A 259 -8.31 1.02 12.19
C LEU A 259 -8.28 1.56 10.76
N PHE A 260 -7.23 1.24 10.05
CA PHE A 260 -7.07 1.49 8.62
C PHE A 260 -6.72 0.18 7.91
N PHE A 261 -7.48 -0.17 6.90
CA PHE A 261 -7.15 -1.25 5.98
C PHE A 261 -6.90 -0.66 4.61
N GLY A 262 -5.80 -1.04 3.99
CA GLY A 262 -5.43 -0.69 2.63
C GLY A 262 -5.15 -1.92 1.79
N ALA A 263 -5.55 -1.89 0.53
CA ALA A 263 -5.24 -2.95 -0.45
C ALA A 263 -4.81 -2.33 -1.77
N GLU A 264 -3.66 -2.76 -2.28
CA GLU A 264 -3.30 -2.55 -3.68
C GLU A 264 -4.13 -3.53 -4.53
N LEU A 265 -4.73 -3.03 -5.60
CA LEU A 265 -5.54 -3.83 -6.51
C LEU A 265 -4.82 -3.98 -7.84
N THR A 266 -4.86 -5.18 -8.40
CA THR A 266 -4.35 -5.48 -9.75
C THR A 266 -5.46 -5.89 -10.70
N LEU A 267 -6.48 -6.58 -10.21
CA LEU A 267 -7.61 -7.14 -10.97
C LEU A 267 -7.14 -7.78 -12.28
N GLY A 268 -6.23 -8.77 -12.15
CA GLY A 268 -5.58 -9.44 -13.25
C GLY A 268 -4.05 -9.34 -13.17
N GLU A 269 -3.41 -8.90 -14.22
CA GLU A 269 -1.98 -8.69 -14.26
C GLU A 269 -1.60 -7.31 -13.67
N ARG A 270 -0.37 -7.18 -13.17
CA ARG A 270 0.10 -5.97 -12.48
C ARG A 270 0.02 -4.71 -13.33
N GLU A 271 0.14 -4.86 -14.64
CA GLU A 271 0.03 -3.79 -15.62
C GLU A 271 -1.38 -3.18 -15.67
N HIS A 272 -2.40 -3.93 -15.29
CA HIS A 272 -3.81 -3.51 -15.33
C HIS A 272 -4.19 -2.54 -14.20
N ARG A 273 -3.37 -2.38 -13.17
CA ARG A 273 -3.68 -1.53 -12.00
C ARG A 273 -4.02 -0.07 -12.36
N HIS A 274 -3.49 0.44 -13.47
CA HIS A 274 -3.75 1.81 -13.94
C HIS A 274 -5.09 2.00 -14.64
N ALA A 275 -5.86 0.92 -14.82
CA ALA A 275 -7.16 0.93 -15.45
C ALA A 275 -8.26 0.42 -14.52
N ILE A 276 -8.10 0.60 -13.21
CA ILE A 276 -9.08 0.17 -12.21
C ILE A 276 -9.91 1.37 -11.80
N HIS A 277 -11.21 1.28 -11.99
CA HIS A 277 -12.19 2.22 -11.49
C HIS A 277 -12.75 1.77 -10.14
N THR A 278 -12.88 2.69 -9.22
CA THR A 278 -13.43 2.46 -7.88
C THR A 278 -14.68 3.31 -7.68
N ARG A 279 -15.61 2.79 -6.89
CA ARG A 279 -16.78 3.56 -6.44
C ARG A 279 -17.24 3.09 -5.07
N ARG A 280 -17.73 4.03 -4.28
CA ARG A 280 -18.39 3.74 -3.00
C ARG A 280 -19.80 3.20 -3.26
N THR A 281 -20.26 2.34 -2.36
CA THR A 281 -21.64 1.85 -2.29
C THR A 281 -22.14 2.05 -0.86
N GLU A 282 -23.40 1.72 -0.59
CA GLU A 282 -23.97 1.77 0.76
C GLU A 282 -23.28 0.81 1.75
N ARG A 283 -22.72 -0.30 1.25
CA ARG A 283 -22.15 -1.40 2.08
C ARG A 283 -20.63 -1.50 2.00
N GLY A 284 -20.00 -0.69 1.17
CA GLY A 284 -18.58 -0.82 0.97
C GLY A 284 -18.06 -0.08 -0.27
N MET A 285 -17.10 -0.69 -0.93
CA MET A 285 -16.44 -0.16 -2.11
C MET A 285 -16.33 -1.23 -3.18
N LEU A 286 -16.56 -0.85 -4.41
CA LEU A 286 -16.34 -1.70 -5.60
C LEU A 286 -15.18 -1.17 -6.42
N ALA A 287 -14.45 -2.09 -7.01
CA ALA A 287 -13.41 -1.84 -7.98
C ALA A 287 -13.67 -2.66 -9.25
N ARG A 288 -13.41 -2.08 -10.42
CA ARG A 288 -13.56 -2.73 -11.71
C ARG A 288 -12.39 -2.41 -12.62
N SER A 289 -11.80 -3.44 -13.20
CA SER A 289 -10.80 -3.28 -14.25
C SER A 289 -11.50 -2.95 -15.59
N LEU A 290 -11.03 -1.90 -16.24
CA LEU A 290 -11.48 -1.51 -17.57
C LEU A 290 -10.82 -2.34 -18.67
N MET A 291 -9.75 -3.09 -18.35
CA MET A 291 -9.01 -3.89 -19.32
C MET A 291 -9.66 -5.24 -19.58
N ASN A 292 -10.10 -5.93 -18.53
CA ASN A 292 -10.64 -7.29 -18.60
C ASN A 292 -12.04 -7.42 -18.00
N GLY A 293 -12.58 -6.35 -17.39
CA GLY A 293 -13.91 -6.36 -16.79
C GLY A 293 -13.99 -7.02 -15.41
N GLU A 294 -12.88 -7.54 -14.87
CA GLU A 294 -12.84 -8.13 -13.52
C GLU A 294 -13.25 -7.12 -12.46
N GLN A 295 -13.92 -7.63 -11.43
CA GLN A 295 -14.44 -6.82 -10.34
C GLN A 295 -14.00 -7.39 -8.99
N ALA A 296 -13.78 -6.48 -8.05
CA ALA A 296 -13.54 -6.79 -6.65
C ALA A 296 -14.38 -5.87 -5.77
N TYR A 297 -14.60 -6.31 -4.53
CA TYR A 297 -15.24 -5.50 -3.51
C TYR A 297 -14.48 -5.53 -2.20
N MET A 298 -14.67 -4.47 -1.44
CA MET A 298 -14.21 -4.34 -0.05
C MET A 298 -15.36 -3.86 0.81
N ALA A 299 -15.59 -4.53 1.93
CA ALA A 299 -16.61 -4.18 2.89
C ALA A 299 -16.11 -4.40 4.33
N CYS A 300 -16.79 -3.80 5.29
CA CYS A 300 -16.58 -4.04 6.71
C CYS A 300 -17.92 -4.36 7.37
N ILE A 301 -17.90 -5.36 8.24
CA ILE A 301 -19.04 -5.77 9.05
C ILE A 301 -18.66 -5.52 10.52
N GLY A 302 -19.58 -4.93 11.29
CA GLY A 302 -19.38 -4.69 12.71
C GLY A 302 -18.81 -3.32 13.09
N ALA A 303 -18.54 -2.44 12.13
CA ALA A 303 -18.16 -1.06 12.34
C ALA A 303 -18.65 -0.15 11.22
N ASP A 304 -18.91 1.11 11.54
CA ASP A 304 -19.12 2.15 10.55
C ASP A 304 -17.77 2.53 9.93
N CYS A 305 -17.70 2.50 8.60
CA CYS A 305 -16.46 2.72 7.88
C CYS A 305 -16.55 3.82 6.85
N GLU A 306 -15.48 4.58 6.75
CA GLU A 306 -15.21 5.44 5.59
C GLU A 306 -14.41 4.67 4.56
N TYR A 307 -14.67 4.91 3.28
CA TYR A 307 -13.99 4.29 2.16
C TYR A 307 -13.31 5.32 1.28
N GLY A 308 -12.13 5.01 0.78
CA GLY A 308 -11.35 5.86 -0.11
C GLY A 308 -10.48 5.05 -1.07
N ASP A 309 -9.97 5.71 -2.10
CA ASP A 309 -9.10 5.09 -3.12
C ASP A 309 -7.81 5.90 -3.35
N GLU A 310 -7.60 6.93 -2.57
CA GLU A 310 -6.42 7.77 -2.67
C GLU A 310 -5.23 7.12 -1.94
N ARG A 311 -4.29 6.60 -2.71
CA ARG A 311 -3.06 6.00 -2.17
C ARG A 311 -2.21 7.01 -1.40
N GLU A 312 -2.22 8.26 -1.82
CA GLU A 312 -1.53 9.36 -1.16
C GLU A 312 -2.01 9.57 0.28
N ALA A 313 -3.28 9.28 0.58
CA ALA A 313 -3.82 9.37 1.94
C ALA A 313 -3.08 8.43 2.93
N LEU A 314 -2.59 7.29 2.45
CA LEU A 314 -1.72 6.44 3.25
C LEU A 314 -0.33 7.06 3.37
N LEU A 315 0.23 7.48 2.23
CA LEU A 315 1.61 7.90 2.14
C LEU A 315 1.89 9.21 2.90
N ASN A 316 0.97 10.13 2.93
CA ASN A 316 1.10 11.42 3.64
C ASN A 316 0.47 11.42 5.05
N GLY A 317 0.03 10.25 5.53
CA GLY A 317 -0.56 10.10 6.86
C GLY A 317 -1.96 10.68 7.02
N ALA A 318 -2.66 11.05 5.93
CA ALA A 318 -4.00 11.64 6.01
C ALA A 318 -5.03 10.69 6.65
N TRP A 319 -4.81 9.38 6.58
CA TRP A 319 -5.66 8.40 7.25
C TRP A 319 -5.65 8.53 8.79
N MET A 320 -4.60 9.11 9.35
CA MET A 320 -4.47 9.39 10.79
C MET A 320 -5.22 10.66 11.21
N ALA A 321 -5.45 11.57 10.27
CA ALA A 321 -6.13 12.83 10.51
C ALA A 321 -7.65 12.64 10.62
N GLU A 322 -8.35 13.67 11.09
CA GLU A 322 -9.81 13.67 11.17
C GLU A 322 -10.50 13.96 9.81
N GLU A 323 -9.74 14.25 8.78
CA GLU A 323 -10.27 14.49 7.43
C GLU A 323 -10.85 13.21 6.83
N THR A 324 -11.93 13.34 6.08
CA THR A 324 -12.61 12.22 5.42
C THR A 324 -11.73 11.60 4.33
N LEU A 325 -11.73 10.29 4.22
CA LEU A 325 -11.05 9.60 3.12
C LEU A 325 -11.68 10.00 1.77
N ARG A 326 -10.83 10.34 0.81
CA ARG A 326 -11.27 10.76 -0.52
C ARG A 326 -11.51 9.57 -1.44
N MET A 327 -12.58 9.68 -2.23
CA MET A 327 -12.86 8.83 -3.37
C MET A 327 -12.62 9.64 -4.64
N ILE A 328 -11.56 9.29 -5.37
CA ILE A 328 -11.19 9.94 -6.64
C ILE A 328 -11.89 9.24 -7.80
N GLY A 329 -12.17 7.95 -7.67
CA GLY A 329 -12.81 7.13 -8.71
C GLY A 329 -11.91 6.78 -9.89
N THR A 330 -10.64 7.18 -9.85
CA THR A 330 -9.70 7.00 -10.95
C THR A 330 -8.56 6.06 -10.57
N ALA A 331 -8.19 5.36 -11.52
CA ALA A 331 -7.09 4.44 -11.87
C ALA A 331 -5.83 4.38 -10.99
N GLN A 332 -5.93 4.42 -9.67
CA GLN A 332 -4.76 4.26 -8.80
C GLN A 332 -4.54 2.79 -8.36
N GLY A 333 -5.52 1.90 -8.60
CA GLY A 333 -5.43 0.51 -8.16
C GLY A 333 -5.25 0.39 -6.65
N PHE A 334 -5.94 1.22 -5.87
CA PHE A 334 -5.90 1.21 -4.42
C PHE A 334 -7.31 1.29 -3.84
N ALA A 335 -7.53 0.56 -2.76
CA ALA A 335 -8.75 0.58 -1.99
C ALA A 335 -8.41 0.69 -0.51
N ALA A 336 -9.13 1.55 0.21
CA ALA A 336 -8.93 1.74 1.63
C ALA A 336 -10.26 1.86 2.38
N LEU A 337 -10.26 1.43 3.63
CA LEU A 337 -11.29 1.75 4.61
C LEU A 337 -10.66 2.23 5.92
N ARG A 338 -11.42 3.03 6.66
CA ARG A 338 -11.08 3.53 7.97
C ARG A 338 -12.28 3.40 8.90
N ALA A 339 -12.04 2.91 10.12
CA ALA A 339 -13.04 2.86 11.18
C ALA A 339 -12.49 3.44 12.47
N ASP A 340 -13.27 4.27 13.16
CA ASP A 340 -13.00 4.72 14.51
C ASP A 340 -13.74 3.82 15.49
N ILE A 341 -13.04 3.33 16.50
CA ILE A 341 -13.50 2.26 17.40
C ILE A 341 -13.27 2.71 18.85
N SER A 342 -14.33 2.92 19.59
CA SER A 342 -14.27 3.15 21.02
C SER A 342 -14.33 1.81 21.79
N ILE A 343 -13.36 1.57 22.67
CA ILE A 343 -13.24 0.34 23.45
C ILE A 343 -13.21 0.69 24.94
N PRO A 344 -14.36 0.68 25.64
CA PRO A 344 -14.40 0.85 27.07
C PRO A 344 -13.53 -0.18 27.81
N LYS A 345 -13.10 0.17 29.02
CA LYS A 345 -12.30 -0.73 29.86
C LYS A 345 -12.97 -2.12 30.02
N GLY A 346 -12.20 -3.17 29.75
CA GLY A 346 -12.61 -4.55 29.86
C GLY A 346 -13.53 -5.02 28.73
N GLU A 347 -13.83 -4.18 27.75
CA GLU A 347 -14.69 -4.56 26.63
C GLU A 347 -13.91 -5.08 25.44
N VAL A 348 -14.63 -5.80 24.58
CA VAL A 348 -14.13 -6.37 23.33
C VAL A 348 -14.91 -5.77 22.17
N ARG A 349 -14.19 -5.38 21.11
CA ARG A 349 -14.77 -4.99 19.81
C ARG A 349 -14.35 -5.98 18.75
N LYS A 350 -15.29 -6.33 17.88
CA LYS A 350 -15.05 -7.23 16.75
C LYS A 350 -15.56 -6.57 15.48
N LEU A 351 -14.76 -6.68 14.44
CA LEU A 351 -15.15 -6.27 13.08
C LEU A 351 -14.53 -7.24 12.09
N CYS A 352 -15.15 -7.35 10.93
CA CYS A 352 -14.70 -8.23 9.88
C CYS A 352 -14.50 -7.44 8.59
N ILE A 353 -13.29 -7.45 8.07
CA ILE A 353 -12.96 -6.86 6.77
C ILE A 353 -13.09 -7.95 5.71
N CYS A 354 -13.88 -7.67 4.67
CA CYS A 354 -14.13 -8.55 3.55
C CYS A 354 -13.45 -7.99 2.30
N LEU A 355 -12.61 -8.79 1.65
CA LEU A 355 -12.02 -8.50 0.35
C LEU A 355 -12.37 -9.64 -0.61
N GLY A 356 -13.17 -9.39 -1.62
CA GLY A 356 -13.68 -10.44 -2.49
C GLY A 356 -13.66 -10.10 -3.97
N GLY A 357 -13.76 -11.14 -4.80
CA GLY A 357 -13.98 -11.04 -6.22
C GLY A 357 -15.47 -11.07 -6.55
N GLY A 358 -15.94 -10.11 -7.34
CA GLY A 358 -17.32 -10.05 -7.76
C GLY A 358 -17.92 -8.65 -7.79
N ASN A 359 -19.22 -8.61 -8.06
CA ASN A 359 -20.00 -7.38 -8.20
C ASN A 359 -20.68 -6.98 -6.86
N GLU A 360 -21.56 -5.98 -6.94
CA GLU A 360 -22.30 -5.47 -5.78
C GLU A 360 -23.26 -6.49 -5.16
N GLU A 361 -23.81 -7.39 -5.98
CA GLU A 361 -24.68 -8.47 -5.48
C GLU A 361 -23.89 -9.48 -4.64
N ALA A 362 -22.69 -9.86 -5.10
CA ALA A 362 -21.79 -10.72 -4.34
C ALA A 362 -21.39 -10.09 -3.01
N MET A 363 -21.06 -8.80 -3.01
CA MET A 363 -20.77 -8.05 -1.77
C MET A 363 -22.00 -7.98 -0.85
N ALA A 364 -23.19 -7.72 -1.39
CA ALA A 364 -24.42 -7.66 -0.61
C ALA A 364 -24.76 -8.99 0.06
N ALA A 365 -24.52 -10.12 -0.62
CA ALA A 365 -24.71 -11.44 -0.05
C ALA A 365 -23.79 -11.75 1.13
N ILE A 366 -22.57 -11.20 1.12
CA ILE A 366 -21.60 -11.37 2.21
C ILE A 366 -21.94 -10.46 3.41
N CYS A 367 -22.51 -9.29 3.16
CA CYS A 367 -22.86 -8.31 4.20
C CYS A 367 -24.28 -8.48 4.76
N SER A 368 -25.04 -9.49 4.34
CA SER A 368 -26.40 -9.80 4.83
C SER A 368 -26.35 -10.73 6.05
#